data_c83f875aab350bf7019bac5b82236026
#
_entry.id   c83f875aab350bf7019bac5b82236026
#
_cell.length_a   1.000
_cell.length_b   1.000
_cell.length_c   1.000
_cell.angle_alpha   90.00
_cell.angle_beta   90.00
_cell.angle_gamma   90.00
#
_symmetry.space_group_name_H-M   'P 1'
#
loop_
_entity.id
_entity.type
_entity.pdbx_description
1 polymer ?
#
loop_
_entity_poly.entity_id
_entity_poly.type
_entity_poly.pdbx_seq_one_letter_code
_entity_poly.pdbx_strand_id
1 'polypeptide(L)'
;MKRTVLFLIIAWSITIQVAALDFGFNLSNATGLNGTDKTFNISQANEAEAFIEFPVKGFSSIYVSGEARFSGAFPINPKGAAQLLPIHQAFRLKRTDWSGRKIFNEIGLQWSVGRTSFNDYSNKILSGLFDGGKINLIIKKANIAFALGYTGLTYKTDAQIKIDLDDIERLNNKKKVLAPQRLFFLLSASFQEVIPSHTIGFDALAQFDLLKLTGRTHTQYFIPYIHGRIGRNINWQYWIALQLGEAPKFTYSLASGLAVQYFNPNWRYFTVTGKLNWAAGNYDGTGPMRSFVPITDTKQTVVANGSISSFSNTLTGGLTVNARPIQGLLTELSYILLTSPNTIRSPAYMGSELSAKVAYQFHNDFDASFTGGIFIPNRKVITAYNLRWLTELTFTVKL
;
A
#
# COMPACT_ATOMS: atom_id res chain seq x y z
N MET A 1 -35.96 9.84 -27.46
CA MET A 1 -35.25 10.88 -28.25
C MET A 1 -34.51 11.93 -27.41
N LYS A 2 -35.02 12.51 -26.32
CA LYS A 2 -34.32 13.57 -25.54
C LYS A 2 -33.01 13.12 -24.85
N ARG A 3 -32.90 11.86 -24.40
CA ARG A 3 -31.68 11.34 -23.74
C ARG A 3 -30.55 11.01 -24.70
N THR A 4 -30.85 10.60 -25.93
CA THR A 4 -29.84 10.31 -26.95
C THR A 4 -29.20 11.56 -27.54
N VAL A 5 -29.97 12.65 -27.61
CA VAL A 5 -29.47 13.96 -28.06
C VAL A 5 -28.54 14.59 -27.02
N LEU A 6 -28.82 14.40 -25.72
CA LEU A 6 -27.93 14.88 -24.65
C LEU A 6 -26.58 14.15 -24.65
N PHE A 7 -26.59 12.84 -24.89
CA PHE A 7 -25.35 12.06 -25.03
C PHE A 7 -24.52 12.47 -26.26
N LEU A 8 -25.19 12.75 -27.38
CA LEU A 8 -24.53 13.25 -28.59
C LEU A 8 -24.01 14.70 -28.43
N ILE A 9 -24.70 15.55 -27.68
CA ILE A 9 -24.24 16.91 -27.39
C ILE A 9 -23.04 16.88 -26.44
N ILE A 10 -23.05 16.00 -25.42
CA ILE A 10 -21.89 15.81 -24.53
C ILE A 10 -20.72 15.18 -25.32
N ALA A 11 -20.96 14.24 -26.20
CA ALA A 11 -19.92 13.68 -27.07
C ALA A 11 -19.41 14.69 -28.11
N TRP A 12 -20.23 15.64 -28.55
CA TRP A 12 -19.86 16.65 -29.53
C TRP A 12 -19.22 17.91 -28.93
N SER A 13 -19.53 18.24 -27.68
CA SER A 13 -18.84 19.32 -26.94
C SER A 13 -17.46 18.90 -26.44
N ILE A 14 -17.11 17.60 -26.51
CA ILE A 14 -15.76 17.07 -26.35
C ILE A 14 -15.07 16.97 -27.74
N THR A 15 -15.15 17.97 -28.59
CA THR A 15 -14.10 18.24 -29.57
C THR A 15 -12.90 18.84 -28.84
N ILE A 16 -12.34 18.04 -27.95
CA ILE A 16 -11.01 18.19 -27.42
C ILE A 16 -10.11 18.13 -28.66
N GLN A 17 -9.30 19.14 -28.83
CA GLN A 17 -8.09 18.99 -29.65
C GLN A 17 -7.30 17.87 -28.97
N VAL A 18 -7.47 16.65 -29.45
CA VAL A 18 -6.70 15.48 -29.02
C VAL A 18 -5.31 15.69 -29.59
N ALA A 19 -4.48 16.44 -28.88
CA ALA A 19 -3.12 16.71 -29.30
C ALA A 19 -2.24 15.46 -29.22
N ALA A 20 -2.55 14.52 -28.33
CA ALA A 20 -2.00 13.17 -28.27
C ALA A 20 -2.89 12.34 -27.33
N LEU A 21 -3.47 11.25 -27.82
CA LEU A 21 -4.09 10.22 -27.01
C LEU A 21 -2.99 9.22 -26.66
N ASP A 22 -2.69 9.08 -25.38
CA ASP A 22 -1.80 8.03 -24.89
C ASP A 22 -2.62 6.84 -24.42
N PHE A 23 -2.32 5.66 -24.91
CA PHE A 23 -2.98 4.43 -24.50
C PHE A 23 -1.97 3.30 -24.44
N GLY A 24 -2.22 2.33 -23.57
CA GLY A 24 -1.34 1.19 -23.47
C GLY A 24 -2.00 0.02 -22.77
N PHE A 25 -1.30 -1.10 -22.83
CA PHE A 25 -1.69 -2.34 -22.20
C PHE A 25 -0.54 -2.87 -21.36
N ASN A 26 -0.84 -3.33 -20.16
CA ASN A 26 0.08 -4.08 -19.34
C ASN A 26 -0.47 -5.50 -19.17
N LEU A 27 0.28 -6.48 -19.56
CA LEU A 27 -0.04 -7.89 -19.35
C LEU A 27 0.92 -8.45 -18.33
N SER A 28 0.43 -9.04 -17.26
CA SER A 28 1.27 -9.73 -16.29
C SER A 28 0.78 -11.15 -16.03
N ASN A 29 1.73 -12.06 -15.90
CA ASN A 29 1.52 -13.43 -15.48
C ASN A 29 2.40 -13.70 -14.26
N ALA A 30 1.78 -14.10 -13.16
CA ALA A 30 2.48 -14.52 -11.96
C ALA A 30 2.12 -15.98 -11.66
N THR A 31 3.13 -16.83 -11.60
CA THR A 31 3.02 -18.21 -11.18
C THR A 31 3.78 -18.37 -9.86
N GLY A 32 3.06 -18.72 -8.81
CA GLY A 32 3.62 -18.87 -7.48
C GLY A 32 3.48 -20.28 -6.95
N LEU A 33 4.47 -20.71 -6.18
CA LEU A 33 4.43 -21.88 -5.34
C LEU A 33 4.51 -21.41 -3.91
N ASN A 34 3.54 -21.76 -3.10
CA ASN A 34 3.56 -21.43 -1.69
C ASN A 34 3.10 -22.60 -0.85
N GLY A 35 3.57 -22.67 0.35
CA GLY A 35 3.24 -23.80 1.21
C GLY A 35 3.68 -23.62 2.65
N THR A 36 3.38 -24.67 3.39
CA THR A 36 3.83 -24.90 4.75
C THR A 36 4.59 -26.23 4.77
N ASP A 37 5.04 -26.65 5.95
CA ASP A 37 5.57 -28.00 6.16
C ASP A 37 4.54 -29.13 5.89
N LYS A 38 3.25 -28.81 5.76
CA LYS A 38 2.15 -29.78 5.58
C LYS A 38 1.33 -29.60 4.32
N THR A 39 1.37 -28.45 3.71
CA THR A 39 0.54 -28.09 2.56
C THR A 39 1.35 -27.38 1.50
N PHE A 40 0.97 -27.61 0.27
CA PHE A 40 1.59 -27.02 -0.90
C PHE A 40 0.50 -26.51 -1.84
N ASN A 41 0.66 -25.29 -2.34
CA ASN A 41 -0.28 -24.71 -3.29
C ASN A 41 0.47 -24.14 -4.49
N ILE A 42 -0.08 -24.34 -5.67
CA ILE A 42 0.28 -23.60 -6.88
C ILE A 42 -0.71 -22.46 -7.01
N SER A 43 -0.23 -21.24 -7.13
CA SER A 43 -1.06 -20.07 -7.44
C SER A 43 -0.72 -19.54 -8.81
N GLN A 44 -1.74 -19.13 -9.55
CA GLN A 44 -1.62 -18.49 -10.84
C GLN A 44 -2.44 -17.22 -10.84
N ALA A 45 -1.85 -16.11 -11.27
CA ALA A 45 -2.55 -14.86 -11.49
C ALA A 45 -2.15 -14.31 -12.86
N ASN A 46 -3.15 -14.02 -13.68
CA ASN A 46 -2.99 -13.33 -14.95
C ASN A 46 -3.73 -12.01 -14.83
N GLU A 47 -3.08 -10.92 -15.15
CA GLU A 47 -3.65 -9.58 -15.12
C GLU A 47 -3.45 -8.91 -16.47
N ALA A 48 -4.50 -8.31 -16.98
CA ALA A 48 -4.48 -7.46 -18.16
C ALA A 48 -5.02 -6.09 -17.77
N GLU A 49 -4.18 -5.08 -17.80
CA GLU A 49 -4.57 -3.69 -17.56
C GLU A 49 -4.54 -2.93 -18.89
N ALA A 50 -5.62 -2.24 -19.20
CA ALA A 50 -5.66 -1.28 -20.28
C ALA A 50 -5.78 0.11 -19.70
N PHE A 51 -5.07 1.09 -20.25
CA PHE A 51 -5.18 2.46 -19.84
C PHE A 51 -5.28 3.41 -21.03
N ILE A 52 -5.87 4.55 -20.75
CA ILE A 52 -6.00 5.68 -21.66
C ILE A 52 -5.72 6.96 -20.90
N GLU A 53 -4.90 7.83 -21.46
CA GLU A 53 -4.65 9.17 -20.94
C GLU A 53 -5.04 10.22 -21.98
N PHE A 54 -5.91 11.14 -21.57
CA PHE A 54 -6.39 12.26 -22.39
C PHE A 54 -5.77 13.55 -21.87
N PRO A 55 -4.89 14.23 -22.61
CA PRO A 55 -4.43 15.55 -22.23
C PRO A 55 -5.58 16.56 -22.32
N VAL A 56 -5.68 17.43 -21.30
CA VAL A 56 -6.67 18.49 -21.21
C VAL A 56 -5.96 19.82 -21.05
N LYS A 57 -6.05 20.68 -22.08
CA LYS A 57 -5.51 22.06 -22.07
C LYS A 57 -4.07 22.19 -21.52
N GLY A 58 -3.12 21.38 -22.00
CA GLY A 58 -1.69 21.60 -21.83
C GLY A 58 -1.09 21.49 -20.41
N PHE A 59 -1.89 21.40 -19.36
CA PHE A 59 -1.43 21.31 -17.96
C PHE A 59 -2.19 20.29 -17.10
N SER A 60 -3.13 19.57 -17.68
CA SER A 60 -3.87 18.50 -16.99
C SER A 60 -4.17 17.35 -17.93
N SER A 61 -4.44 16.18 -17.37
CA SER A 61 -4.85 14.99 -18.08
C SER A 61 -5.96 14.24 -17.33
N ILE A 62 -6.75 13.49 -18.07
CA ILE A 62 -7.68 12.49 -17.51
C ILE A 62 -7.08 11.14 -17.82
N TYR A 63 -6.83 10.36 -16.77
CA TYR A 63 -6.33 9.01 -16.84
C TYR A 63 -7.43 8.03 -16.43
N VAL A 64 -7.60 6.98 -17.21
CA VAL A 64 -8.54 5.89 -16.93
C VAL A 64 -7.84 4.58 -17.15
N SER A 65 -7.82 3.70 -16.15
CA SER A 65 -7.37 2.33 -16.33
C SER A 65 -8.36 1.31 -15.77
N GLY A 66 -8.49 0.21 -16.49
CA GLY A 66 -9.27 -0.95 -16.13
C GLY A 66 -8.40 -2.21 -16.13
N GLU A 67 -8.68 -3.12 -15.21
CA GLU A 67 -7.96 -4.37 -15.04
C GLU A 67 -8.91 -5.55 -15.13
N ALA A 68 -8.53 -6.55 -15.91
CA ALA A 68 -9.09 -7.89 -15.89
C ALA A 68 -8.11 -8.83 -15.18
N ARG A 69 -8.54 -9.48 -14.13
CA ARG A 69 -7.73 -10.43 -13.37
C ARG A 69 -8.34 -11.79 -13.34
N PHE A 70 -7.52 -12.80 -13.64
CA PHE A 70 -7.86 -14.21 -13.55
C PHE A 70 -6.89 -14.84 -12.54
N SER A 71 -7.37 -15.34 -11.42
CA SER A 71 -6.53 -15.98 -10.43
C SER A 71 -7.12 -17.29 -9.96
N GLY A 72 -6.25 -18.27 -9.73
CA GLY A 72 -6.59 -19.57 -9.18
C GLY A 72 -5.51 -20.06 -8.23
N ALA A 73 -5.90 -20.91 -7.29
CA ALA A 73 -4.98 -21.64 -6.44
C ALA A 73 -5.32 -23.12 -6.50
N PHE A 74 -4.30 -23.95 -6.61
CA PHE A 74 -4.42 -25.40 -6.72
C PHE A 74 -3.73 -26.02 -5.51
N PRO A 75 -4.47 -26.36 -4.44
CA PRO A 75 -3.88 -27.06 -3.31
C PRO A 75 -3.49 -28.48 -3.73
N ILE A 76 -2.24 -28.82 -3.50
CA ILE A 76 -1.73 -30.18 -3.66
C ILE A 76 -1.62 -30.78 -2.27
N ASN A 77 -2.51 -31.72 -1.97
CA ASN A 77 -2.44 -32.46 -0.73
C ASN A 77 -1.51 -33.66 -0.91
N PRO A 78 -0.51 -33.94 -0.03
CA PRO A 78 0.33 -35.13 -0.12
C PRO A 78 -0.44 -36.45 -0.09
N LYS A 79 -1.70 -36.41 0.32
CA LYS A 79 -2.59 -37.61 0.39
C LYS A 79 -3.58 -37.72 -0.80
N GLY A 80 -3.36 -36.95 -1.88
CA GLY A 80 -3.86 -37.41 -3.20
C GLY A 80 -5.03 -36.68 -3.74
N ALA A 81 -5.63 -35.69 -3.57
CA ALA A 81 -6.58 -35.05 -4.49
C ALA A 81 -6.26 -33.55 -4.69
N ALA A 82 -5.86 -33.18 -5.90
CA ALA A 82 -5.83 -31.79 -6.29
C ALA A 82 -7.28 -31.29 -6.33
N GLN A 83 -7.70 -30.50 -5.36
CA GLN A 83 -8.96 -29.79 -5.42
C GLN A 83 -8.74 -28.53 -6.25
N LEU A 84 -9.33 -28.48 -7.43
CA LEU A 84 -9.44 -27.24 -8.20
C LEU A 84 -10.26 -26.24 -7.38
N LEU A 85 -9.60 -25.23 -6.82
CA LEU A 85 -10.33 -24.11 -6.27
C LEU A 85 -10.91 -23.27 -7.44
N PRO A 86 -12.08 -22.66 -7.25
CA PRO A 86 -12.73 -21.91 -8.30
C PRO A 86 -11.80 -20.79 -8.81
N ILE A 87 -11.74 -20.66 -10.13
CA ILE A 87 -11.04 -19.54 -10.78
C ILE A 87 -11.79 -18.26 -10.44
N HIS A 88 -11.11 -17.33 -9.81
CA HIS A 88 -11.66 -16.02 -9.55
C HIS A 88 -11.39 -15.10 -10.72
N GLN A 89 -12.47 -14.60 -11.31
CA GLN A 89 -12.43 -13.57 -12.35
C GLN A 89 -12.87 -12.25 -11.73
N ALA A 90 -12.11 -11.20 -11.95
CA ALA A 90 -12.44 -9.86 -11.50
C ALA A 90 -12.16 -8.85 -12.62
N PHE A 91 -13.16 -8.01 -12.90
CA PHE A 91 -13.00 -6.81 -13.71
C PHE A 91 -13.09 -5.61 -12.79
N ARG A 92 -12.11 -4.73 -12.82
CA ARG A 92 -12.04 -3.58 -11.91
C ARG A 92 -11.63 -2.33 -12.63
N LEU A 93 -12.23 -1.23 -12.21
CA LEU A 93 -11.74 0.09 -12.52
C LEU A 93 -10.59 0.38 -11.53
N LYS A 94 -9.35 0.43 -12.02
CA LYS A 94 -8.17 0.54 -11.16
C LYS A 94 -7.91 1.99 -10.80
N ARG A 95 -7.60 2.83 -11.76
CA ARG A 95 -7.36 4.26 -11.57
C ARG A 95 -8.20 5.08 -12.53
N THR A 96 -8.83 6.14 -12.03
CA THR A 96 -9.61 7.05 -12.85
C THR A 96 -9.54 8.42 -12.22
N ASP A 97 -8.67 9.25 -12.71
CA ASP A 97 -8.47 10.57 -12.13
C ASP A 97 -8.26 11.64 -13.20
N TRP A 98 -8.76 12.82 -12.90
CA TRP A 98 -8.37 14.06 -13.54
C TRP A 98 -7.29 14.72 -12.70
N SER A 99 -6.10 14.84 -13.25
CA SER A 99 -4.95 15.40 -12.55
C SER A 99 -4.29 16.50 -13.38
N GLY A 100 -3.58 17.39 -12.70
CA GLY A 100 -2.87 18.45 -13.38
C GLY A 100 -1.90 19.18 -12.48
N ARG A 101 -1.09 20.04 -13.13
CA ARG A 101 -0.12 20.91 -12.47
C ARG A 101 -0.11 22.26 -13.16
N LYS A 102 -0.17 23.32 -12.35
CA LYS A 102 -0.03 24.70 -12.84
C LYS A 102 0.90 25.48 -11.93
N ILE A 103 1.71 26.33 -12.51
CA ILE A 103 2.62 27.22 -11.78
C ILE A 103 2.11 28.63 -11.94
N PHE A 104 1.88 29.32 -10.82
CA PHE A 104 1.49 30.73 -10.75
C PHE A 104 2.59 31.46 -10.02
N ASN A 105 3.41 32.23 -10.74
CA ASN A 105 4.60 32.89 -10.21
C ASN A 105 5.51 31.86 -9.45
N GLU A 106 5.56 31.96 -8.13
CA GLU A 106 6.37 31.09 -7.27
C GLU A 106 5.55 29.97 -6.62
N ILE A 107 4.26 29.85 -6.93
CA ILE A 107 3.36 28.85 -6.34
C ILE A 107 3.07 27.78 -7.38
N GLY A 108 3.44 26.55 -7.07
CA GLY A 108 3.04 25.35 -7.82
C GLY A 108 1.75 24.78 -7.23
N LEU A 109 0.73 24.63 -8.06
CA LEU A 109 -0.52 23.94 -7.72
C LEU A 109 -0.55 22.60 -8.43
N GLN A 110 -0.77 21.52 -7.70
CA GLN A 110 -1.04 20.18 -8.25
C GLN A 110 -2.39 19.71 -7.70
N TRP A 111 -3.17 19.02 -8.53
CA TRP A 111 -4.43 18.43 -8.11
C TRP A 111 -4.65 17.08 -8.75
N SER A 112 -5.47 16.27 -8.08
CA SER A 112 -6.00 15.03 -8.64
C SER A 112 -7.38 14.81 -8.04
N VAL A 113 -8.36 14.44 -8.87
CA VAL A 113 -9.75 14.16 -8.48
C VAL A 113 -10.21 12.90 -9.16
N GLY A 114 -10.80 11.98 -8.41
CA GLY A 114 -11.25 10.68 -8.88
C GLY A 114 -10.66 9.54 -8.04
N ARG A 115 -10.47 8.37 -8.64
CA ARG A 115 -9.80 7.24 -7.98
C ARG A 115 -8.30 7.38 -8.14
N THR A 116 -7.65 7.83 -7.09
CA THR A 116 -6.21 8.14 -7.07
C THR A 116 -5.53 7.58 -5.83
N SER A 117 -4.20 7.60 -5.79
CA SER A 117 -3.47 7.10 -4.63
C SER A 117 -3.41 8.13 -3.50
N PHE A 118 -3.64 7.66 -2.29
CA PHE A 118 -3.50 8.42 -1.05
C PHE A 118 -2.50 7.71 -0.15
N ASN A 119 -1.53 8.45 0.34
CA ASN A 119 -0.49 7.90 1.21
C ASN A 119 -0.16 8.91 2.30
N ASP A 120 0.02 8.44 3.53
CA ASP A 120 0.73 9.20 4.57
C ASP A 120 2.24 9.09 4.37
N TYR A 121 3.01 9.90 5.07
CA TYR A 121 4.47 9.89 4.98
C TYR A 121 5.08 8.52 5.27
N SER A 122 4.56 7.81 6.25
CA SER A 122 5.08 6.49 6.63
C SER A 122 4.74 5.37 5.65
N ASN A 123 3.68 5.53 4.85
CA ASN A 123 3.03 4.48 4.06
C ASN A 123 2.59 3.27 4.92
N LYS A 124 2.39 3.47 6.23
CA LYS A 124 1.99 2.42 7.18
C LYS A 124 0.58 2.59 7.70
N ILE A 125 0.08 3.82 7.70
CA ILE A 125 -1.22 4.18 8.25
C ILE A 125 -2.26 4.31 7.15
N LEU A 126 -1.94 5.07 6.10
CA LEU A 126 -2.76 5.23 4.91
C LEU A 126 -1.91 4.98 3.67
N SER A 127 -2.25 3.96 2.89
CA SER A 127 -1.60 3.68 1.61
C SER A 127 -2.55 2.90 0.71
N GLY A 128 -2.98 3.51 -0.41
CA GLY A 128 -3.88 2.83 -1.33
C GLY A 128 -4.58 3.73 -2.33
N LEU A 129 -5.43 3.11 -3.15
CA LEU A 129 -6.29 3.78 -4.12
C LEU A 129 -7.67 4.01 -3.51
N PHE A 130 -8.14 5.25 -3.53
CA PHE A 130 -9.46 5.65 -3.00
C PHE A 130 -10.12 6.66 -3.93
N ASP A 131 -11.43 6.76 -3.83
CA ASP A 131 -12.22 7.76 -4.55
C ASP A 131 -12.18 9.08 -3.78
N GLY A 132 -11.78 10.18 -4.44
CA GLY A 132 -11.67 11.45 -3.75
C GLY A 132 -10.90 12.52 -4.52
N GLY A 133 -10.29 13.43 -3.79
CA GLY A 133 -9.50 14.50 -4.37
C GLY A 133 -8.35 14.91 -3.47
N LYS A 134 -7.30 15.40 -4.09
CA LYS A 134 -6.13 15.97 -3.41
C LYS A 134 -5.66 17.23 -4.13
N ILE A 135 -5.22 18.19 -3.35
CA ILE A 135 -4.60 19.45 -3.81
C ILE A 135 -3.27 19.58 -3.08
N ASN A 136 -2.24 19.93 -3.81
CA ASN A 136 -0.89 20.15 -3.30
C ASN A 136 -0.39 21.53 -3.73
N LEU A 137 0.00 22.33 -2.75
CA LEU A 137 0.56 23.67 -2.92
C LEU A 137 2.05 23.61 -2.61
N ILE A 138 2.86 23.95 -3.60
CA ILE A 138 4.32 24.06 -3.49
C ILE A 138 4.69 25.53 -3.46
N ILE A 139 5.17 26.02 -2.31
CA ILE A 139 5.52 27.42 -2.10
C ILE A 139 6.97 27.48 -1.64
N LYS A 140 7.89 27.85 -2.54
CA LYS A 140 9.34 27.85 -2.24
C LYS A 140 9.81 26.52 -1.60
N LYS A 141 10.12 26.55 -0.32
CA LYS A 141 10.59 25.39 0.47
C LYS A 141 9.48 24.68 1.24
N ALA A 142 8.24 25.15 1.14
CA ALA A 142 7.07 24.55 1.78
C ALA A 142 6.23 23.78 0.78
N ASN A 143 5.74 22.62 1.21
CA ASN A 143 4.79 21.81 0.46
C ASN A 143 3.61 21.49 1.38
N ILE A 144 2.39 21.91 1.00
CA ILE A 144 1.16 21.72 1.77
C ILE A 144 0.15 20.99 0.92
N ALA A 145 -0.33 19.84 1.38
CA ALA A 145 -1.31 19.05 0.68
C ALA A 145 -2.56 18.83 1.52
N PHE A 146 -3.71 18.89 0.86
CA PHE A 146 -5.01 18.52 1.40
C PHE A 146 -5.57 17.39 0.56
N ALA A 147 -6.12 16.38 1.21
CA ALA A 147 -6.77 15.30 0.52
C ALA A 147 -8.03 14.85 1.27
N LEU A 148 -9.04 14.46 0.50
CA LEU A 148 -10.30 13.89 0.94
C LEU A 148 -10.53 12.60 0.19
N GLY A 149 -10.70 11.49 0.90
CA GLY A 149 -10.94 10.18 0.29
C GLY A 149 -12.14 9.46 0.88
N TYR A 150 -12.73 8.60 0.05
CA TYR A 150 -13.90 7.80 0.37
C TYR A 150 -13.71 6.36 -0.11
N THR A 151 -14.12 5.40 0.69
CA THR A 151 -13.93 3.97 0.41
C THR A 151 -15.15 3.27 -0.18
N GLY A 152 -16.34 3.82 0.04
CA GLY A 152 -17.61 3.16 -0.24
C GLY A 152 -17.97 2.98 -1.72
N LEU A 153 -17.20 3.51 -2.67
CA LEU A 153 -17.36 3.24 -4.11
C LEU A 153 -16.45 2.12 -4.62
N THR A 154 -15.51 1.67 -3.78
CA THR A 154 -14.61 0.57 -4.10
C THR A 154 -15.34 -0.76 -3.94
N TYR A 155 -15.03 -1.74 -4.80
CA TYR A 155 -15.53 -3.09 -4.63
C TYR A 155 -14.95 -3.70 -3.34
N LYS A 156 -15.77 -4.41 -2.56
CA LYS A 156 -15.38 -4.88 -1.21
C LYS A 156 -14.14 -5.76 -1.17
N THR A 157 -13.88 -6.53 -2.22
CA THR A 157 -12.68 -7.38 -2.34
C THR A 157 -11.42 -6.60 -2.62
N ASP A 158 -11.54 -5.36 -3.08
CA ASP A 158 -10.43 -4.50 -3.48
C ASP A 158 -10.16 -3.40 -2.45
N ALA A 159 -10.97 -3.36 -1.39
CA ALA A 159 -10.82 -2.39 -0.31
C ALA A 159 -9.52 -2.64 0.45
N GLN A 160 -8.61 -1.67 0.40
CA GLN A 160 -7.31 -1.72 1.09
C GLN A 160 -7.40 -1.24 2.56
N ILE A 161 -8.61 -1.05 3.07
CA ILE A 161 -8.84 -0.61 4.46
C ILE A 161 -8.67 -1.75 5.44
N LYS A 162 -8.28 -1.41 6.65
CA LYS A 162 -8.28 -2.35 7.78
C LYS A 162 -9.71 -2.77 8.08
N ILE A 163 -9.97 -4.06 8.02
CA ILE A 163 -11.27 -4.68 8.29
C ILE A 163 -11.39 -4.91 9.80
N ASP A 164 -12.49 -4.48 10.39
CA ASP A 164 -12.87 -4.79 11.76
C ASP A 164 -13.94 -5.91 11.85
N LEU A 165 -14.40 -6.23 13.04
CA LEU A 165 -15.37 -7.30 13.25
C LEU A 165 -16.73 -6.98 12.63
N ASP A 166 -17.16 -5.73 12.70
CA ASP A 166 -18.44 -5.27 12.14
C ASP A 166 -18.41 -5.29 10.61
N ASP A 167 -17.25 -5.02 10.02
CA ASP A 167 -17.03 -5.12 8.58
C ASP A 167 -17.12 -6.56 8.06
N ILE A 168 -16.74 -7.56 8.86
CA ILE A 168 -16.75 -8.98 8.46
C ILE A 168 -18.16 -9.44 8.11
N GLU A 169 -19.16 -9.09 8.88
CA GLU A 169 -20.55 -9.42 8.57
C GLU A 169 -20.97 -8.84 7.22
N ARG A 170 -20.58 -7.60 6.96
CA ARG A 170 -20.83 -6.91 5.70
C ARG A 170 -20.12 -7.54 4.52
N LEU A 171 -18.87 -7.92 4.70
CA LEU A 171 -18.06 -8.59 3.67
C LEU A 171 -18.65 -9.97 3.30
N ASN A 172 -19.15 -10.71 4.27
CA ASN A 172 -19.78 -12.01 4.07
C ASN A 172 -21.17 -11.91 3.41
N ASN A 173 -21.80 -10.77 3.46
CA ASN A 173 -23.12 -10.57 2.83
C ASN A 173 -22.99 -10.50 1.30
N LYS A 174 -23.47 -11.53 0.59
CA LYS A 174 -23.42 -11.62 -0.88
C LYS A 174 -24.17 -10.50 -1.60
N LYS A 175 -25.16 -9.87 -0.95
CA LYS A 175 -25.95 -8.76 -1.55
C LYS A 175 -25.20 -7.43 -1.49
N LYS A 176 -24.21 -7.28 -0.61
CA LYS A 176 -23.41 -6.06 -0.49
C LYS A 176 -22.11 -6.22 -1.30
N VAL A 177 -21.97 -5.44 -2.36
CA VAL A 177 -20.81 -5.52 -3.28
C VAL A 177 -19.75 -4.46 -3.00
N LEU A 178 -20.12 -3.35 -2.36
CA LEU A 178 -19.23 -2.24 -2.07
C LEU A 178 -18.57 -2.36 -0.69
N ALA A 179 -17.41 -1.74 -0.56
CA ALA A 179 -16.62 -1.68 0.66
C ALA A 179 -17.35 -0.95 1.80
N PRO A 180 -16.92 -1.13 3.05
CA PRO A 180 -17.36 -0.32 4.17
C PRO A 180 -17.18 1.17 3.88
N GLN A 181 -18.18 1.97 4.27
CA GLN A 181 -18.21 3.40 3.95
C GLN A 181 -17.39 4.17 4.98
N ARG A 182 -16.20 4.59 4.59
CA ARG A 182 -15.32 5.42 5.41
C ARG A 182 -14.91 6.66 4.63
N LEU A 183 -14.94 7.79 5.33
CA LEU A 183 -14.42 9.06 4.84
C LEU A 183 -13.12 9.35 5.58
N PHE A 184 -12.11 9.84 4.88
CA PHE A 184 -10.88 10.28 5.53
C PHE A 184 -10.39 11.60 4.94
N PHE A 185 -9.73 12.38 5.81
CA PHE A 185 -9.07 13.63 5.47
C PHE A 185 -7.59 13.50 5.76
N LEU A 186 -6.77 14.05 4.89
CA LEU A 186 -5.32 14.16 5.07
C LEU A 186 -4.92 15.60 4.87
N LEU A 187 -4.24 16.15 5.85
CA LEU A 187 -3.46 17.38 5.76
C LEU A 187 -1.99 17.02 5.91
N SER A 188 -1.18 17.32 4.91
CA SER A 188 0.28 17.16 4.95
C SER A 188 0.95 18.52 4.84
N ALA A 189 1.99 18.76 5.64
CA ALA A 189 2.86 19.91 5.46
C ALA A 189 4.32 19.50 5.63
N SER A 190 5.18 19.96 4.73
CA SER A 190 6.62 19.74 4.81
C SER A 190 7.40 21.00 4.48
N PHE A 191 8.51 21.15 5.17
CA PHE A 191 9.39 22.31 5.08
C PHE A 191 10.81 21.83 4.79
N GLN A 192 11.31 22.17 3.61
CA GLN A 192 12.64 21.77 3.16
C GLN A 192 13.70 22.69 3.73
N GLU A 193 14.87 22.12 4.06
CA GLU A 193 16.05 22.88 4.49
C GLU A 193 15.84 23.78 5.74
N VAL A 194 14.92 23.41 6.64
CA VAL A 194 14.85 24.01 7.99
C VAL A 194 16.15 23.74 8.73
N ILE A 195 16.67 22.54 8.57
CA ILE A 195 18.03 22.15 8.91
C ILE A 195 18.74 21.83 7.60
N PRO A 196 20.00 22.19 7.37
CA PRO A 196 20.71 21.88 6.14
C PRO A 196 20.58 20.41 5.74
N SER A 197 20.19 20.15 4.51
CA SER A 197 19.94 18.80 3.94
C SER A 197 18.82 17.99 4.59
N HIS A 198 17.94 18.63 5.38
CA HIS A 198 16.81 17.94 6.03
C HIS A 198 15.49 18.60 5.70
N THR A 199 14.45 17.76 5.68
CA THR A 199 13.06 18.16 5.58
C THR A 199 12.35 17.75 6.86
N ILE A 200 11.58 18.66 7.44
CA ILE A 200 10.70 18.41 8.58
C ILE A 200 9.27 18.54 8.09
N GLY A 201 8.40 17.70 8.56
CA GLY A 201 6.98 17.80 8.22
C GLY A 201 6.07 17.08 9.18
N PHE A 202 4.80 17.14 8.90
CA PHE A 202 3.78 16.38 9.59
C PHE A 202 2.62 16.03 8.67
N ASP A 203 1.95 14.93 8.97
CA ASP A 203 0.65 14.57 8.45
C ASP A 203 -0.36 14.56 9.57
N ALA A 204 -1.56 15.10 9.32
CA ALA A 204 -2.72 14.97 10.17
C ALA A 204 -3.81 14.25 9.39
N LEU A 205 -4.27 13.14 9.93
CA LEU A 205 -5.28 12.27 9.32
C LEU A 205 -6.50 12.18 10.23
N ALA A 206 -7.70 12.16 9.65
CA ALA A 206 -8.93 11.84 10.36
C ALA A 206 -9.74 10.85 9.53
N GLN A 207 -10.17 9.75 10.15
CA GLN A 207 -11.07 8.76 9.55
C GLN A 207 -12.41 8.79 10.27
N PHE A 208 -13.49 8.76 9.49
CA PHE A 208 -14.87 8.69 9.97
C PHE A 208 -15.53 7.46 9.36
N ASP A 209 -15.98 6.56 10.22
CA ASP A 209 -16.85 5.46 9.83
C ASP A 209 -18.29 6.00 9.65
N LEU A 210 -18.84 5.85 8.46
CA LEU A 210 -20.19 6.33 8.13
C LEU A 210 -21.29 5.30 8.36
N LEU A 211 -20.94 4.09 8.77
CA LEU A 211 -21.92 3.05 9.07
C LEU A 211 -22.63 3.36 10.39
N LYS A 212 -23.95 3.14 10.41
CA LYS A 212 -24.78 3.28 11.61
C LYS A 212 -24.74 2.01 12.48
N LEU A 213 -23.57 1.50 12.78
CA LEU A 213 -23.38 0.33 13.63
C LEU A 213 -23.00 0.76 15.05
N THR A 214 -23.38 -0.03 16.04
CA THR A 214 -22.87 0.09 17.41
C THR A 214 -21.37 -0.23 17.36
N GLY A 215 -20.53 0.67 17.79
CA GLY A 215 -19.07 0.46 17.78
C GLY A 215 -18.31 1.26 16.73
N ARG A 216 -18.88 2.34 16.18
CA ARG A 216 -18.20 3.25 15.26
C ARG A 216 -16.86 3.67 15.83
N THR A 217 -15.82 3.49 15.01
CA THR A 217 -14.48 3.96 15.34
C THR A 217 -14.16 5.16 14.51
N HIS A 218 -14.14 6.34 15.12
CA HIS A 218 -13.52 7.51 14.53
C HIS A 218 -12.08 7.56 15.00
N THR A 219 -11.14 7.67 14.07
CA THR A 219 -9.70 7.70 14.38
C THR A 219 -9.06 8.93 13.80
N GLN A 220 -8.17 9.52 14.59
CA GLN A 220 -7.35 10.66 14.20
C GLN A 220 -5.89 10.30 14.41
N TYR A 221 -5.03 10.80 13.52
CA TYR A 221 -3.60 10.55 13.57
C TYR A 221 -2.84 11.85 13.40
N PHE A 222 -1.80 12.02 14.19
CA PHE A 222 -0.82 13.09 14.02
C PHE A 222 0.57 12.47 13.85
N ILE A 223 1.24 12.76 12.73
CA ILE A 223 2.44 12.05 12.28
C ILE A 223 3.54 13.07 11.97
N PRO A 224 4.24 13.63 12.96
CA PRO A 224 5.45 14.40 12.72
C PRO A 224 6.56 13.49 12.18
N TYR A 225 7.34 14.02 11.25
CA TYR A 225 8.46 13.31 10.65
C TYR A 225 9.62 14.23 10.29
N ILE A 226 10.77 13.62 10.18
CA ILE A 226 11.99 14.24 9.69
C ILE A 226 12.71 13.24 8.78
N HIS A 227 13.24 13.73 7.68
CA HIS A 227 14.18 12.96 6.86
C HIS A 227 15.27 13.86 6.32
N GLY A 228 16.39 13.26 5.98
CA GLY A 228 17.50 14.03 5.46
C GLY A 228 18.68 13.16 5.06
N ARG A 229 19.77 13.84 4.76
CA ARG A 229 21.02 13.23 4.31
C ARG A 229 22.15 13.54 5.30
N ILE A 230 22.93 12.51 5.65
CA ILE A 230 24.16 12.62 6.41
C ILE A 230 25.32 12.32 5.46
N GLY A 231 26.10 13.33 5.17
CA GLY A 231 27.15 13.23 4.15
C GLY A 231 26.57 12.99 2.76
N ARG A 232 27.31 12.24 1.90
CA ARG A 232 26.94 12.01 0.50
C ARG A 232 26.12 10.74 0.27
N ASN A 233 26.23 9.78 1.17
CA ASN A 233 25.84 8.40 0.91
C ASN A 233 24.80 7.86 1.90
N ILE A 234 24.46 8.58 2.96
CA ILE A 234 23.52 8.09 3.97
C ILE A 234 22.28 8.95 3.94
N ASN A 235 21.13 8.31 3.67
CA ASN A 235 19.81 8.90 3.87
C ASN A 235 19.20 8.29 5.13
N TRP A 236 18.46 9.09 5.89
CA TRP A 236 17.73 8.61 7.04
C TRP A 236 16.36 9.25 7.13
N GLN A 237 15.44 8.58 7.80
CA GLN A 237 14.11 9.09 8.07
C GLN A 237 13.62 8.57 9.42
N TYR A 238 12.89 9.42 10.11
CA TYR A 238 12.20 9.06 11.35
C TYR A 238 10.81 9.67 11.35
N TRP A 239 9.85 8.92 11.89
CA TRP A 239 8.50 9.39 12.12
C TRP A 239 7.94 8.78 13.40
N ILE A 240 7.00 9.49 14.01
CA ILE A 240 6.17 9.01 15.12
C ILE A 240 4.72 9.31 14.80
N ALA A 241 3.79 8.46 15.22
CA ALA A 241 2.36 8.66 15.05
C ALA A 241 1.65 8.54 16.38
N LEU A 242 0.85 9.55 16.70
CA LEU A 242 -0.14 9.51 17.77
C LEU A 242 -1.50 9.21 17.13
N GLN A 243 -2.15 8.13 17.53
CA GLN A 243 -3.51 7.79 17.18
C GLN A 243 -4.45 8.14 18.33
N LEU A 244 -5.53 8.83 18.04
CA LEU A 244 -6.65 9.08 18.92
C LEU A 244 -7.90 8.40 18.36
N GLY A 245 -8.71 7.80 19.21
CA GLY A 245 -9.91 7.08 18.78
C GLY A 245 -11.06 7.23 19.78
N GLU A 246 -12.28 7.08 19.26
CA GLU A 246 -13.51 7.06 20.06
C GLU A 246 -14.21 5.73 19.79
N ALA A 247 -14.20 4.80 20.77
CA ALA A 247 -15.00 3.61 20.73
C ALA A 247 -14.96 2.85 22.06
N PRO A 248 -15.99 2.73 22.77
CA PRO A 248 -17.02 3.63 23.28
C PRO A 248 -16.48 4.73 24.22
N LYS A 249 -15.18 4.71 24.51
CA LYS A 249 -14.45 5.68 25.31
C LYS A 249 -13.25 6.20 24.53
N PHE A 250 -12.78 7.37 24.89
CA PHE A 250 -11.55 7.93 24.32
C PHE A 250 -10.37 6.96 24.53
N THR A 251 -9.64 6.72 23.45
CA THR A 251 -8.47 5.85 23.42
C THR A 251 -7.33 6.53 22.68
N TYR A 252 -6.09 6.14 23.02
CA TYR A 252 -4.92 6.57 22.27
C TYR A 252 -3.98 5.41 21.98
N SER A 253 -3.14 5.58 20.99
CA SER A 253 -2.08 4.64 20.65
C SER A 253 -0.91 5.34 19.97
N LEU A 254 0.22 4.67 19.93
CA LEU A 254 1.46 5.20 19.36
C LEU A 254 2.06 4.21 18.35
N ALA A 255 2.72 4.78 17.34
CA ALA A 255 3.58 4.02 16.44
C ALA A 255 4.78 4.87 16.03
N SER A 256 5.86 4.24 15.58
CA SER A 256 7.04 4.94 15.09
C SER A 256 7.80 4.12 14.06
N GLY A 257 8.62 4.78 13.27
CA GLY A 257 9.51 4.13 12.33
C GLY A 257 10.80 4.90 12.10
N LEU A 258 11.87 4.16 11.96
CA LEU A 258 13.20 4.64 11.59
C LEU A 258 13.69 3.85 10.38
N ALA A 259 14.24 4.54 9.39
CA ALA A 259 14.98 3.90 8.32
C ALA A 259 16.30 4.64 8.07
N VAL A 260 17.35 3.88 7.83
CA VAL A 260 18.67 4.37 7.46
C VAL A 260 19.11 3.62 6.22
N GLN A 261 19.47 4.36 5.19
CA GLN A 261 19.92 3.81 3.91
C GLN A 261 21.33 4.30 3.60
N TYR A 262 22.23 3.39 3.39
CA TYR A 262 23.52 3.65 2.76
C TYR A 262 23.41 3.39 1.26
N PHE A 263 23.94 4.29 0.45
CA PHE A 263 23.96 4.20 -1.01
C PHE A 263 25.37 4.42 -1.53
N ASN A 264 25.87 3.49 -2.34
CA ASN A 264 27.14 3.62 -3.02
C ASN A 264 26.95 3.56 -4.55
N PRO A 265 26.99 4.71 -5.26
CA PRO A 265 26.79 4.74 -6.71
C PRO A 265 27.93 4.08 -7.50
N ASN A 266 29.14 4.09 -6.94
CA ASN A 266 30.32 3.55 -7.60
C ASN A 266 30.38 2.02 -7.56
N TRP A 267 29.63 1.39 -6.68
CA TRP A 267 29.61 -0.06 -6.55
C TRP A 267 28.26 -0.63 -7.02
N ARG A 268 28.04 -0.54 -8.35
CA ARG A 268 26.88 -1.12 -9.02
C ARG A 268 25.54 -0.76 -8.35
N TYR A 269 25.41 0.51 -7.98
CA TYR A 269 24.21 1.04 -7.29
C TYR A 269 23.83 0.21 -6.04
N PHE A 270 24.82 -0.18 -5.28
CA PHE A 270 24.62 -0.93 -4.05
C PHE A 270 23.97 -0.08 -2.99
N THR A 271 22.88 -0.62 -2.39
CA THR A 271 22.21 0.02 -1.25
C THR A 271 22.01 -0.97 -0.11
N VAL A 272 22.20 -0.51 1.10
CA VAL A 272 21.84 -1.23 2.33
C VAL A 272 20.86 -0.38 3.09
N THR A 273 19.68 -0.93 3.41
CA THR A 273 18.64 -0.23 4.15
C THR A 273 18.29 -1.00 5.43
N GLY A 274 18.56 -0.37 6.58
CA GLY A 274 18.06 -0.82 7.86
C GLY A 274 16.73 -0.15 8.18
N LYS A 275 15.72 -0.90 8.63
CA LYS A 275 14.40 -0.40 9.01
C LYS A 275 14.00 -0.92 10.38
N LEU A 276 13.40 -0.06 11.19
CA LEU A 276 12.77 -0.40 12.45
C LEU A 276 11.39 0.23 12.47
N ASN A 277 10.33 -0.56 12.67
CA ASN A 277 8.98 -0.05 12.84
C ASN A 277 8.36 -0.65 14.08
N TRP A 278 7.70 0.18 14.85
CA TRP A 278 7.01 -0.20 16.07
C TRP A 278 5.57 0.32 16.06
N ALA A 279 4.64 -0.50 16.51
CA ALA A 279 3.24 -0.14 16.73
C ALA A 279 2.79 -0.71 18.08
N ALA A 280 2.21 0.13 18.91
CA ALA A 280 1.76 -0.24 20.25
C ALA A 280 0.71 -1.35 20.20
N GLY A 281 0.73 -2.19 21.24
CA GLY A 281 -0.30 -3.19 21.52
C GLY A 281 -1.20 -2.74 22.67
N ASN A 282 -2.18 -3.58 22.97
CA ASN A 282 -3.09 -3.38 24.09
C ASN A 282 -2.47 -4.03 25.33
N TYR A 283 -2.10 -3.22 26.34
CA TYR A 283 -1.37 -3.69 27.51
C TYR A 283 -2.20 -4.57 28.43
N ASP A 284 -3.37 -4.12 28.81
CA ASP A 284 -4.20 -4.79 29.83
C ASP A 284 -5.67 -4.96 29.42
N GLY A 285 -6.05 -4.44 28.26
CA GLY A 285 -7.43 -4.47 27.76
C GLY A 285 -8.37 -3.49 28.45
N THR A 286 -7.96 -2.84 29.52
CA THR A 286 -8.83 -2.03 30.37
C THR A 286 -8.49 -0.54 30.35
N GLY A 287 -7.22 -0.18 30.13
CA GLY A 287 -6.75 1.19 30.08
C GLY A 287 -7.15 1.97 28.82
N PRO A 288 -6.88 3.28 28.75
CA PRO A 288 -7.14 4.11 27.57
C PRO A 288 -6.18 3.82 26.41
N MET A 289 -5.02 3.23 26.67
CA MET A 289 -4.07 2.84 25.62
C MET A 289 -4.54 1.56 24.93
N ARG A 290 -4.67 1.60 23.61
CA ARG A 290 -5.10 0.50 22.77
C ARG A 290 -4.04 0.11 21.76
N SER A 291 -4.24 -1.04 21.11
CA SER A 291 -3.43 -1.42 19.97
C SER A 291 -3.55 -0.38 18.86
N PHE A 292 -2.42 -0.03 18.26
CA PHE A 292 -2.40 0.85 17.11
C PHE A 292 -3.13 0.19 15.95
N VAL A 293 -4.03 0.92 15.29
CA VAL A 293 -4.83 0.42 14.17
C VAL A 293 -4.62 1.35 12.98
N PRO A 294 -3.95 0.92 11.90
CA PRO A 294 -3.82 1.72 10.69
C PRO A 294 -5.16 1.79 9.93
N ILE A 295 -5.31 2.79 9.08
CA ILE A 295 -6.48 2.93 8.17
C ILE A 295 -6.45 1.82 7.11
N THR A 296 -5.26 1.54 6.58
CA THR A 296 -5.04 0.50 5.56
C THR A 296 -4.25 -0.67 6.11
N ASP A 297 -4.52 -1.86 5.58
CA ASP A 297 -3.79 -3.07 6.00
C ASP A 297 -2.50 -3.23 5.20
N THR A 298 -1.45 -2.54 5.62
CA THR A 298 -0.11 -2.65 5.01
C THR A 298 0.64 -3.85 5.57
N LYS A 299 0.99 -4.78 4.69
CA LYS A 299 1.82 -5.94 5.06
C LYS A 299 3.23 -5.51 5.44
N GLN A 300 3.78 -6.12 6.47
CA GLN A 300 5.16 -5.87 6.93
C GLN A 300 6.16 -6.88 6.34
N THR A 301 5.66 -7.99 5.77
CA THR A 301 6.42 -9.13 5.27
C THR A 301 5.86 -9.59 3.93
N VAL A 302 6.65 -10.34 3.17
CA VAL A 302 6.26 -10.92 1.88
C VAL A 302 5.57 -12.27 2.06
N VAL A 303 6.07 -13.10 2.97
CA VAL A 303 5.65 -14.52 3.14
C VAL A 303 4.70 -14.71 4.31
N ALA A 304 4.91 -14.00 5.43
CA ALA A 304 4.06 -14.14 6.60
C ALA A 304 2.64 -13.60 6.33
N ASN A 305 1.64 -14.30 6.84
CA ASN A 305 0.24 -13.99 6.58
C ASN A 305 -0.24 -12.74 7.32
N GLY A 306 -1.29 -12.09 6.81
CA GLY A 306 -1.79 -10.77 7.21
C GLY A 306 -2.01 -10.56 8.72
N SER A 307 -2.44 -11.59 9.47
CA SER A 307 -2.62 -11.44 10.92
C SER A 307 -1.32 -11.26 11.71
N ILE A 308 -0.19 -11.79 11.22
CA ILE A 308 1.13 -11.65 11.84
C ILE A 308 1.84 -10.42 11.30
N SER A 309 1.60 -10.07 10.03
CA SER A 309 2.26 -8.97 9.35
C SER A 309 1.51 -7.64 9.43
N SER A 310 0.36 -7.58 10.10
CA SER A 310 -0.40 -6.35 10.30
C SER A 310 0.40 -5.35 11.14
N PHE A 311 0.34 -4.08 10.78
CA PHE A 311 0.98 -3.00 11.55
C PHE A 311 0.14 -2.64 12.79
N SER A 312 0.09 -3.57 13.74
CA SER A 312 -0.64 -3.45 15.02
C SER A 312 0.01 -4.40 16.03
N ASN A 313 0.37 -3.91 17.20
CA ASN A 313 1.10 -4.68 18.22
C ASN A 313 2.33 -5.40 17.63
N THR A 314 3.12 -4.67 16.86
CA THR A 314 4.29 -5.22 16.19
C THR A 314 5.52 -4.35 16.39
N LEU A 315 6.66 -5.01 16.51
CA LEU A 315 7.97 -4.43 16.32
C LEU A 315 8.67 -5.23 15.21
N THR A 316 9.00 -4.55 14.13
CA THR A 316 9.73 -5.15 13.01
C THR A 316 11.10 -4.52 12.87
N GLY A 317 12.14 -5.35 12.85
CA GLY A 317 13.49 -4.95 12.46
C GLY A 317 13.84 -5.60 11.13
N GLY A 318 14.30 -4.83 10.16
CA GLY A 318 14.61 -5.35 8.82
C GLY A 318 15.91 -4.80 8.26
N LEU A 319 16.60 -5.62 7.49
CA LEU A 319 17.76 -5.27 6.69
C LEU A 319 17.49 -5.68 5.24
N THR A 320 17.63 -4.73 4.32
CA THR A 320 17.46 -4.99 2.87
C THR A 320 18.72 -4.55 2.14
N VAL A 321 19.24 -5.41 1.30
CA VAL A 321 20.39 -5.15 0.43
C VAL A 321 19.93 -5.20 -1.02
N ASN A 322 20.17 -4.13 -1.77
CA ASN A 322 19.88 -4.07 -3.21
C ASN A 322 21.14 -3.80 -3.99
N ALA A 323 21.23 -4.39 -5.17
CA ALA A 323 22.30 -4.12 -6.13
C ALA A 323 21.78 -4.20 -7.57
N ARG A 324 22.44 -3.48 -8.47
CA ARG A 324 22.26 -3.60 -9.93
C ARG A 324 23.56 -4.09 -10.57
N PRO A 325 23.84 -5.40 -10.51
CA PRO A 325 25.13 -5.95 -10.95
C PRO A 325 25.42 -5.73 -12.43
N ILE A 326 24.39 -5.70 -13.26
CA ILE A 326 24.43 -5.33 -14.68
C ILE A 326 23.24 -4.42 -15.00
N GLN A 327 23.27 -3.75 -16.13
CA GLN A 327 22.16 -2.95 -16.62
C GLN A 327 20.90 -3.84 -16.79
N GLY A 328 19.76 -3.35 -16.35
CA GLY A 328 18.48 -4.09 -16.39
C GLY A 328 18.29 -5.10 -15.25
N LEU A 329 19.32 -5.55 -14.54
CA LEU A 329 19.21 -6.52 -13.46
C LEU A 329 19.16 -5.84 -12.09
N LEU A 330 18.08 -6.04 -11.36
CA LEU A 330 17.93 -5.66 -9.95
C LEU A 330 17.93 -6.92 -9.08
N THR A 331 18.75 -6.92 -8.04
CA THR A 331 18.75 -7.97 -7.03
C THR A 331 18.45 -7.37 -5.66
N GLU A 332 17.61 -8.05 -4.89
CA GLU A 332 17.26 -7.66 -3.53
C GLU A 332 17.35 -8.87 -2.60
N LEU A 333 17.93 -8.68 -1.44
CA LEU A 333 17.92 -9.64 -0.34
C LEU A 333 17.41 -8.92 0.90
N SER A 334 16.39 -9.47 1.56
CA SER A 334 15.77 -8.87 2.73
C SER A 334 15.65 -9.87 3.87
N TYR A 335 15.99 -9.43 5.08
CA TYR A 335 15.79 -10.16 6.32
C TYR A 335 14.95 -9.33 7.28
N ILE A 336 13.89 -9.91 7.85
CA ILE A 336 12.96 -9.22 8.74
C ILE A 336 12.75 -10.05 10.01
N LEU A 337 12.88 -9.40 11.15
CA LEU A 337 12.50 -9.92 12.46
C LEU A 337 11.14 -9.36 12.86
N LEU A 338 10.25 -10.21 13.36
CA LEU A 338 8.95 -9.82 13.89
C LEU A 338 8.86 -10.15 15.37
N THR A 339 8.43 -9.16 16.14
CA THR A 339 8.19 -9.27 17.58
C THR A 339 6.84 -8.64 17.90
N SER A 340 6.08 -9.22 18.79
CA SER A 340 4.92 -8.58 19.41
C SER A 340 5.37 -7.94 20.74
N PRO A 341 5.38 -6.59 20.85
CA PRO A 341 5.86 -5.91 22.06
C PRO A 341 4.95 -6.16 23.27
N ASN A 342 3.66 -6.44 23.05
CA ASN A 342 2.67 -6.62 24.11
C ASN A 342 1.94 -7.95 23.96
N THR A 343 2.43 -8.95 24.65
CA THR A 343 1.64 -10.14 24.99
C THR A 343 1.29 -10.08 26.48
N ILE A 344 0.22 -10.75 26.89
CA ILE A 344 -0.24 -10.79 28.30
C ILE A 344 0.88 -11.18 29.28
N ARG A 345 1.98 -11.73 28.80
CA ARG A 345 3.07 -12.27 29.65
C ARG A 345 4.46 -11.71 29.39
N SER A 346 4.76 -11.13 28.22
CA SER A 346 6.05 -10.46 27.88
C SER A 346 6.13 -10.17 26.38
N PRO A 347 7.03 -9.28 25.93
CA PRO A 347 7.36 -9.15 24.50
C PRO A 347 7.75 -10.51 23.92
N ALA A 348 7.15 -10.90 22.82
CA ALA A 348 7.37 -12.22 22.25
C ALA A 348 7.92 -12.14 20.82
N TYR A 349 9.03 -12.79 20.59
CA TYR A 349 9.54 -13.02 19.25
C TYR A 349 8.57 -13.91 18.47
N MET A 350 8.04 -13.40 17.37
CA MET A 350 7.03 -14.06 16.54
C MET A 350 7.65 -14.92 15.45
N GLY A 351 8.77 -14.52 14.90
CA GLY A 351 9.45 -15.21 13.82
C GLY A 351 10.35 -14.33 13.00
N SER A 352 10.98 -14.90 11.99
CA SER A 352 11.81 -14.18 11.04
C SER A 352 11.49 -14.56 9.60
N GLU A 353 11.70 -13.64 8.69
CA GLU A 353 11.55 -13.84 7.26
C GLU A 353 12.85 -13.53 6.55
N LEU A 354 13.23 -14.41 5.63
CA LEU A 354 14.26 -14.18 4.64
C LEU A 354 13.61 -14.20 3.27
N SER A 355 13.82 -13.16 2.47
CA SER A 355 13.30 -13.10 1.11
C SER A 355 14.34 -12.55 0.14
N ALA A 356 14.28 -13.01 -1.11
CA ALA A 356 15.13 -12.56 -2.20
C ALA A 356 14.26 -12.26 -3.42
N LYS A 357 14.64 -11.22 -4.16
CA LYS A 357 14.02 -10.87 -5.44
C LYS A 357 15.12 -10.63 -6.47
N VAL A 358 14.90 -11.16 -7.65
CA VAL A 358 15.70 -10.89 -8.84
C VAL A 358 14.74 -10.40 -9.91
N ALA A 359 14.98 -9.22 -10.46
CA ALA A 359 14.18 -8.67 -11.54
C ALA A 359 15.11 -8.27 -12.70
N TYR A 360 14.73 -8.64 -13.91
CA TYR A 360 15.47 -8.31 -15.11
C TYR A 360 14.55 -7.68 -16.15
N GLN A 361 14.94 -6.52 -16.62
CA GLN A 361 14.31 -5.82 -17.72
C GLN A 361 15.05 -6.14 -19.00
N PHE A 362 14.44 -6.96 -19.87
CA PHE A 362 15.05 -7.38 -21.15
C PHE A 362 15.02 -6.24 -22.18
N HIS A 363 13.86 -5.56 -22.26
CA HIS A 363 13.61 -4.37 -23.07
C HIS A 363 12.70 -3.43 -22.29
N ASN A 364 12.45 -2.24 -22.85
CA ASN A 364 11.55 -1.29 -22.19
C ASN A 364 10.15 -1.90 -21.92
N ASP A 365 9.74 -2.85 -22.72
CA ASP A 365 8.40 -3.40 -22.76
C ASP A 365 8.28 -4.79 -22.11
N PHE A 366 9.41 -5.41 -21.70
CA PHE A 366 9.38 -6.76 -21.13
C PHE A 366 10.23 -6.89 -19.88
N ASP A 367 9.57 -7.23 -18.78
CA ASP A 367 10.19 -7.46 -17.48
C ASP A 367 9.94 -8.90 -17.01
N ALA A 368 10.92 -9.51 -16.38
CA ALA A 368 10.75 -10.76 -15.64
C ALA A 368 11.26 -10.59 -14.22
N SER A 369 10.56 -11.15 -13.24
CA SER A 369 11.03 -11.17 -11.85
C SER A 369 10.78 -12.50 -11.18
N PHE A 370 11.74 -12.92 -10.36
CA PHE A 370 11.64 -14.05 -9.46
C PHE A 370 11.70 -13.55 -8.03
N THR A 371 10.74 -13.94 -7.20
CA THR A 371 10.69 -13.65 -5.76
C THR A 371 10.64 -14.97 -5.02
N GLY A 372 11.50 -15.13 -4.04
CA GLY A 372 11.49 -16.30 -3.14
C GLY A 372 11.60 -15.86 -1.70
N GLY A 373 11.00 -16.59 -0.78
CA GLY A 373 11.09 -16.28 0.64
C GLY A 373 10.64 -17.40 1.54
N ILE A 374 11.10 -17.32 2.78
CA ILE A 374 10.75 -18.26 3.85
C ILE A 374 10.48 -17.49 5.14
N PHE A 375 9.38 -17.81 5.79
CA PHE A 375 9.04 -17.32 7.13
C PHE A 375 9.15 -18.45 8.13
N ILE A 376 9.98 -18.29 9.14
CA ILE A 376 10.24 -19.22 10.24
C ILE A 376 9.52 -18.69 11.48
N PRO A 377 8.35 -19.25 11.86
CA PRO A 377 7.62 -18.83 13.05
C PRO A 377 8.28 -19.35 14.33
N ASN A 378 8.15 -18.59 15.40
CA ASN A 378 8.45 -19.09 16.74
C ASN A 378 7.28 -19.95 17.24
N ARG A 379 7.40 -21.26 17.13
CA ARG A 379 6.35 -22.22 17.51
C ARG A 379 5.96 -22.19 18.98
N LYS A 380 6.81 -21.66 19.86
CA LYS A 380 6.49 -21.50 21.30
C LYS A 380 5.45 -20.40 21.53
N VAL A 381 5.36 -19.43 20.63
CA VAL A 381 4.47 -18.27 20.73
C VAL A 381 3.29 -18.39 19.78
N ILE A 382 3.53 -18.90 18.58
CA ILE A 382 2.53 -19.02 17.52
C ILE A 382 2.36 -20.52 17.18
N THR A 383 1.64 -21.23 18.02
CA THR A 383 1.42 -22.69 17.86
C THR A 383 0.61 -23.07 16.61
N ALA A 384 -0.22 -22.15 16.11
CA ALA A 384 -1.05 -22.38 14.93
C ALA A 384 -0.31 -22.16 13.60
N TYR A 385 0.93 -21.66 13.62
CA TYR A 385 1.65 -21.36 12.39
C TYR A 385 2.82 -22.30 12.15
N ASN A 386 2.83 -22.85 10.96
CA ASN A 386 3.92 -23.66 10.44
C ASN A 386 4.92 -22.79 9.67
N LEU A 387 6.10 -23.32 9.40
CA LEU A 387 7.04 -22.76 8.45
C LEU A 387 6.28 -22.46 7.14
N ARG A 388 6.49 -21.28 6.60
CA ARG A 388 5.89 -20.86 5.31
C ARG A 388 6.98 -20.49 4.33
N TRP A 389 6.72 -20.77 3.09
CA TRP A 389 7.59 -20.40 1.99
C TRP A 389 6.76 -19.93 0.79
N LEU A 390 7.37 -19.11 -0.03
CA LEU A 390 6.81 -18.58 -1.27
C LEU A 390 7.91 -18.55 -2.31
N THR A 391 7.58 -18.98 -3.52
CA THR A 391 8.33 -18.64 -4.72
C THR A 391 7.36 -18.16 -5.77
N GLU A 392 7.69 -17.09 -6.48
CA GLU A 392 6.85 -16.49 -7.50
C GLU A 392 7.70 -16.05 -8.68
N LEU A 393 7.28 -16.42 -9.87
CA LEU A 393 7.83 -15.97 -11.14
C LEU A 393 6.78 -15.08 -11.81
N THR A 394 7.17 -13.85 -12.12
CA THR A 394 6.29 -12.87 -12.77
C THR A 394 6.91 -12.42 -14.08
N PHE A 395 6.11 -12.42 -15.14
CA PHE A 395 6.40 -11.81 -16.42
C PHE A 395 5.44 -10.65 -16.66
N THR A 396 5.97 -9.53 -17.14
CA THR A 396 5.18 -8.35 -17.48
C THR A 396 5.56 -7.85 -18.86
N VAL A 397 4.55 -7.65 -19.70
CA VAL A 397 4.67 -7.02 -21.02
C VAL A 397 3.90 -5.70 -20.98
N LYS A 398 4.54 -4.64 -21.43
CA LYS A 398 3.98 -3.28 -21.56
C LYS A 398 3.93 -2.93 -23.05
N LEU A 399 2.76 -2.59 -23.56
CA LEU A 399 2.51 -2.25 -24.96
C LEU A 399 1.89 -0.87 -25.10
#